data_c07e769826af446f7206b2204221574e
#
_entry.id   c07e769826af446f7206b2204221574e
#
_cell.length_a   1.000
_cell.length_b   1.000
_cell.length_c   1.000
_cell.angle_alpha   90.00
_cell.angle_beta   90.00
_cell.angle_gamma   90.00
#
_symmetry.space_group_name_H-M   'P 1'
#
loop_
_entity.id
_entity.type
_entity.pdbx_description
1 polymer ?
#
loop_
_entity_poly.entity_id
_entity_poly.type
_entity_poly.pdbx_seq_one_letter_code
_entity_poly.pdbx_strand_id
1 'polypeptide(L)' 'MKYRTIDYDVQEVQPGFWRWNIFPGNRIVRGPSEFRTRERAVAACLAEINNGIERTQRPIRIS' A
#
# COMPACT_ATOMS: atom_id res chain seq x y z
N MET A 1 3.38 10.80 -0.80
CA MET A 1 4.49 10.09 -1.41
C MET A 1 3.99 9.27 -2.59
N LYS A 2 4.88 8.91 -3.46
CA LYS A 2 4.47 8.24 -4.69
C LYS A 2 5.45 7.10 -4.99
N TYR A 3 4.91 5.96 -5.42
CA TYR A 3 5.71 4.81 -5.78
C TYR A 3 5.10 4.16 -7.01
N ARG A 4 5.88 4.04 -8.10
CA ARG A 4 5.41 3.46 -9.35
C ARG A 4 4.11 4.13 -9.82
N THR A 5 4.08 5.45 -9.74
CA THR A 5 2.97 6.32 -10.13
C THR A 5 1.72 6.21 -9.26
N ILE A 6 1.79 5.51 -8.15
CA ILE A 6 0.68 5.39 -7.23
C ILE A 6 0.99 6.18 -5.97
N ASP A 7 0.09 7.07 -5.58
CA ASP A 7 0.26 7.84 -4.36
C ASP A 7 -0.03 6.96 -3.15
N TYR A 8 0.73 7.15 -2.10
CA TYR A 8 0.50 6.44 -0.86
C TYR A 8 0.88 7.33 0.32
N ASP A 9 0.43 6.92 1.49
CA ASP A 9 0.67 7.67 2.71
C ASP A 9 0.81 6.68 3.86
N VAL A 10 1.58 7.08 4.88
CA VAL A 10 1.77 6.27 6.07
C VAL A 10 1.62 7.20 7.26
N GLN A 11 0.78 6.81 8.20
CA GLN A 11 0.53 7.66 9.35
C GLN A 11 0.43 6.84 10.62
N GLU A 12 0.76 7.49 11.73
CA GLU A 12 0.63 6.89 13.04
C GLU A 12 -0.80 7.13 13.52
N VAL A 13 -1.56 6.04 13.71
CA VAL A 13 -2.96 6.16 14.10
C VAL A 13 -3.15 6.08 15.60
N GLN A 14 -2.21 5.44 16.28
CA GLN A 14 -2.15 5.40 17.74
C GLN A 14 -0.67 5.37 18.10
N PRO A 15 -0.30 5.76 19.31
CA PRO A 15 1.11 5.69 19.70
C PRO A 15 1.68 4.28 19.47
N GLY A 16 2.68 4.18 18.63
CA GLY A 16 3.31 2.92 18.34
C GLY A 16 2.63 2.06 17.29
N PHE A 17 1.58 2.56 16.64
CA PHE A 17 0.86 1.79 15.61
C PHE A 17 0.70 2.62 14.37
N TRP A 18 1.13 2.07 13.24
CA TRP A 18 1.15 2.77 11.97
C TRP A 18 0.27 2.07 10.95
N ARG A 19 -0.26 2.86 10.02
CA ARG A 19 -1.13 2.38 8.94
C ARG A 19 -0.66 2.98 7.62
N TRP A 20 -0.76 2.21 6.55
CA TRP A 20 -0.54 2.76 5.23
C TRP A 20 -1.86 2.95 4.51
N ASN A 21 -1.87 3.90 3.59
CA ASN A 21 -3.02 4.16 2.72
C ASN A 21 -2.50 4.28 1.31
N ILE A 22 -3.24 3.74 0.35
CA ILE A 22 -2.88 3.80 -1.06
C ILE A 22 -4.03 4.44 -1.80
N PHE A 23 -3.70 5.31 -2.75
CA PHE A 23 -4.70 6.07 -3.49
C PHE A 23 -4.60 5.74 -4.99
N PRO A 24 -5.06 4.58 -5.42
CA PRO A 24 -5.00 4.20 -6.83
C PRO A 24 -6.21 4.80 -7.57
N GLY A 25 -5.97 5.89 -8.29
CA GLY A 25 -7.05 6.56 -9.01
C GLY A 25 -8.03 7.20 -8.06
N ASN A 26 -9.28 6.86 -8.16
CA ASN A 26 -10.35 7.46 -7.36
C ASN A 26 -10.62 6.74 -6.06
N ARG A 27 -9.86 5.72 -5.75
CA ARG A 27 -10.16 4.90 -4.60
C ARG A 27 -9.16 5.12 -3.49
N ILE A 28 -9.54 4.72 -2.30
CA ILE A 28 -8.63 4.70 -1.16
C ILE A 28 -8.58 3.27 -0.65
N VAL A 29 -7.38 2.72 -0.60
CA VAL A 29 -7.16 1.39 -0.05
C VAL A 29 -6.41 1.56 1.26
N ARG A 30 -7.02 1.13 2.35
CA ARG A 30 -6.43 1.28 3.67
C ARG A 30 -5.88 -0.04 4.16
N GLY A 31 -4.66 0.01 4.65
CA GLY A 31 -4.07 -1.17 5.25
C GLY A 31 -4.42 -1.30 6.71
N PRO A 32 -4.01 -2.40 7.33
CA PRO A 32 -4.25 -2.59 8.75
C PRO A 32 -3.34 -1.66 9.57
N SER A 33 -3.80 -1.31 10.76
CA SER A 33 -3.03 -0.46 11.66
C SER A 33 -2.27 -1.33 12.66
N GLU A 34 -1.41 -2.18 12.14
CA GLU A 34 -0.71 -3.14 12.99
C GLU A 34 0.80 -2.98 12.97
N PHE A 35 1.31 -2.03 12.20
CA PHE A 35 2.76 -1.89 12.06
C PHE A 35 3.30 -1.06 13.20
N ARG A 36 4.41 -1.49 13.76
CA ARG A 36 4.97 -0.87 14.94
C ARG A 36 5.95 0.24 14.63
N THR A 37 6.37 0.38 13.38
CA THR A 37 7.27 1.45 12.97
C THR A 37 6.81 1.97 11.62
N ARG A 38 7.22 3.21 11.32
CA ARG A 38 6.93 3.81 10.03
C ARG A 38 7.57 3.00 8.91
N GLU A 39 8.79 2.55 9.12
CA GLU A 39 9.52 1.80 8.11
C GLU A 39 8.81 0.50 7.76
N ARG A 40 8.26 -0.18 8.75
CA ARG A 40 7.54 -1.42 8.49
C ARG A 40 6.25 -1.15 7.70
N ALA A 41 5.56 -0.07 8.05
CA ALA A 41 4.35 0.29 7.32
C ALA A 41 4.68 0.65 5.88
N VAL A 42 5.76 1.41 5.66
CA VAL A 42 6.18 1.76 4.31
C VAL A 42 6.53 0.52 3.51
N ALA A 43 7.30 -0.39 4.10
CA ALA A 43 7.68 -1.62 3.39
C ALA A 43 6.46 -2.44 2.99
N ALA A 44 5.50 -2.57 3.89
CA ALA A 44 4.28 -3.31 3.60
C ALA A 44 3.47 -2.60 2.52
N CYS A 45 3.44 -1.27 2.56
CA CYS A 45 2.73 -0.49 1.56
C CYS A 45 3.31 -0.71 0.17
N LEU A 46 4.63 -0.64 0.06
CA LEU A 46 5.28 -0.82 -1.23
C LEU A 46 5.08 -2.24 -1.76
N ALA A 47 5.08 -3.22 -0.88
CA ALA A 47 4.82 -4.59 -1.29
C ALA A 47 3.39 -4.73 -1.83
N GLU A 48 2.44 -4.06 -1.19
CA GLU A 48 1.06 -4.09 -1.64
C GLU A 48 0.91 -3.45 -3.02
N ILE A 49 1.60 -2.32 -3.24
CA ILE A 49 1.57 -1.66 -4.53
C ILE A 49 2.16 -2.57 -5.60
N ASN A 50 3.29 -3.20 -5.30
CA ASN A 50 3.92 -4.10 -6.25
C ASN A 50 3.01 -5.27 -6.60
N ASN A 51 2.36 -5.86 -5.61
CA ASN A 51 1.45 -6.98 -5.86
C ASN A 51 0.28 -6.55 -6.73
N GLY A 52 -0.27 -5.39 -6.46
CA GLY A 52 -1.39 -4.88 -7.25
C GLY A 52 -1.00 -4.62 -8.69
N ILE A 53 0.16 -4.00 -8.88
CA ILE A 53 0.64 -3.71 -10.23
C ILE A 53 0.91 -4.99 -10.99
N GLU A 54 1.56 -5.95 -10.35
CA GLU A 54 1.84 -7.22 -11.00
C GLU A 54 0.57 -7.92 -11.43
N ARG A 55 -0.44 -7.91 -10.58
CA ARG A 55 -1.70 -8.54 -10.93
C ARG A 55 -2.38 -7.82 -12.08
N THR A 56 -2.28 -6.51 -12.11
CA THR A 56 -2.90 -5.72 -13.15
C THR A 56 -2.20 -5.90 -14.50
N GLN A 57 -0.89 -6.02 -14.49
CA GLN A 57 -0.11 -6.11 -15.71
C GLN A 57 0.02 -7.53 -16.25
N ARG A 58 -0.35 -8.50 -15.47
CA ARG A 58 -0.30 -9.87 -15.93
C ARG A 58 -1.38 -10.12 -16.95
N PRO A 59 -1.06 -10.84 -18.03
CA PRO A 59 -2.12 -11.21 -18.97
C PRO A 59 -3.14 -12.05 -18.25
N ILE A 60 -4.37 -11.81 -18.55
CA ILE A 60 -5.42 -12.60 -17.97
C ILE A 60 -5.32 -14.01 -18.49
N ARG A 61 -5.20 -14.92 -17.58
CA ARG A 61 -5.16 -16.31 -17.97
C ARG A 61 -6.51 -16.84 -17.92
N ILE A 62 -6.97 -17.17 -19.05
CA ILE A 62 -8.22 -17.84 -19.09
C ILE A 62 -7.90 -19.29 -19.19
N SER A 63 -8.07 -19.94 -18.16
CA SER A 63 -7.77 -21.36 -18.21
C SER A 63 -9.01 -22.14 -18.09
#